data_5a4fd73882d2b7e657a03d7034e586cc
#
_entry.id   5a4fd73882d2b7e657a03d7034e586cc
#
_cell.length_a   1.000
_cell.length_b   1.000
_cell.length_c   1.000
_cell.angle_alpha   90.00
_cell.angle_beta   90.00
_cell.angle_gamma   90.00
#
_symmetry.space_group_name_H-M   'P 1'
#
loop_
_entity.id
_entity.type
_entity.pdbx_description
1 polymer ?
#
loop_
_entity_poly.entity_id
_entity_poly.type
_entity_poly.pdbx_seq_one_letter_code
_entity_poly.pdbx_strand_id
1 'polypeptide(L)'
;MLLALAQWLAQDIRTFNVFNYITLRAVLATLTALMISFMVGPAMIRKLAVYKIGQAVRDDGPKSHLAKAGTPTMGGALILVSIGLTTLLWADLRNRFVWVVLVVTLGFGLIGWVDDYRKVVRRDPKGLSPRTKFFWQSVIGFAAALFLAFSTTLPAQTTFIVPFFKHVVYPLGIFGFVGMTYFVIVGSSNAVNLTDGLDGLAIMPTVMVGSALGVFAYVAGHAVFSKYLGFPYIPGAGELTVFCAALAGAGLAFLWFNAYPAEVFMGDVGALALGAALGTIAVIVRQEIVLFIMGGVFVVETLSVVLQVASFRLTGKRIFRMAPLHHHYELKGWKETQVVVRFWIITMMLVLVGLSTLKLR
;
A
#
# COMPACT_ATOMS: atom_id res chain seq x y z
N MET A 1 14.30 17.14 1.76
CA MET A 1 15.67 17.66 1.61
C MET A 1 15.75 18.70 0.48
N LEU A 2 15.42 18.33 -0.76
CA LEU A 2 15.41 19.27 -1.90
C LEU A 2 14.44 20.43 -1.69
N LEU A 3 13.28 20.19 -1.06
CA LEU A 3 12.36 21.26 -0.70
C LEU A 3 13.01 22.29 0.23
N ALA A 4 13.73 21.85 1.27
CA ALA A 4 14.42 22.77 2.18
C ALA A 4 15.52 23.57 1.47
N LEU A 5 16.26 22.94 0.56
CA LEU A 5 17.24 23.61 -0.27
C LEU A 5 16.57 24.64 -1.20
N ALA A 6 15.46 24.26 -1.85
CA ALA A 6 14.71 25.17 -2.72
C ALA A 6 14.14 26.35 -1.95
N GLN A 7 13.64 26.14 -0.73
CA GLN A 7 13.15 27.20 0.16
C GLN A 7 14.26 28.16 0.59
N TRP A 8 15.46 27.64 0.82
CA TRP A 8 16.64 28.47 1.10
C TRP A 8 17.05 29.29 -0.12
N LEU A 9 17.15 28.68 -1.30
CA LEU A 9 17.47 29.37 -2.55
C LEU A 9 16.39 30.37 -2.97
N ALA A 10 15.13 30.17 -2.59
CA ALA A 10 14.02 31.05 -2.89
C ALA A 10 14.12 32.42 -2.18
N GLN A 11 14.99 32.55 -1.17
CA GLN A 11 15.26 33.85 -0.52
C GLN A 11 15.96 34.80 -1.46
N ASP A 12 16.86 34.28 -2.31
CA ASP A 12 17.62 35.07 -3.27
C ASP A 12 17.02 34.98 -4.69
N ILE A 13 16.49 33.85 -5.09
CA ILE A 13 16.01 33.59 -6.45
C ILE A 13 14.53 33.16 -6.40
N ARG A 14 13.63 34.10 -6.72
CA ARG A 14 12.16 33.92 -6.65
C ARG A 14 11.63 32.71 -7.41
N THR A 15 12.30 32.27 -8.49
CA THR A 15 11.89 31.12 -9.29
C THR A 15 11.80 29.83 -8.48
N PHE A 16 12.62 29.66 -7.43
CA PHE A 16 12.57 28.46 -6.58
C PHE A 16 11.30 28.37 -5.72
N ASN A 17 10.48 29.42 -5.62
CA ASN A 17 9.17 29.37 -4.95
C ASN A 17 8.22 28.35 -5.61
N VAL A 18 8.44 27.97 -6.85
CA VAL A 18 7.64 26.94 -7.55
C VAL A 18 7.65 25.61 -6.82
N PHE A 19 8.72 25.27 -6.09
CA PHE A 19 8.81 24.03 -5.31
C PHE A 19 7.95 24.01 -4.04
N ASN A 20 7.35 25.14 -3.66
CA ASN A 20 6.36 25.15 -2.57
C ASN A 20 5.01 24.53 -3.00
N TYR A 21 4.73 24.45 -4.31
CA TYR A 21 3.51 23.81 -4.80
C TYR A 21 3.57 22.29 -4.65
N ILE A 22 2.65 21.73 -3.86
CA ILE A 22 2.56 20.27 -3.62
C ILE A 22 2.37 19.51 -4.93
N THR A 23 1.57 20.03 -5.86
CA THR A 23 1.29 19.41 -7.15
C THR A 23 2.55 19.22 -7.99
N LEU A 24 3.43 20.24 -8.08
CA LEU A 24 4.70 20.10 -8.76
C LEU A 24 5.59 19.05 -8.08
N ARG A 25 5.70 19.11 -6.75
CA ARG A 25 6.48 18.12 -5.99
C ARG A 25 5.95 16.70 -6.14
N ALA A 26 4.63 16.51 -6.26
CA ALA A 26 4.02 15.22 -6.54
C ALA A 26 4.46 14.68 -7.91
N VAL A 27 4.40 15.51 -8.97
CA VAL A 27 4.89 15.12 -10.31
C VAL A 27 6.38 14.75 -10.26
N LEU A 28 7.20 15.57 -9.64
CA LEU A 28 8.63 15.34 -9.51
C LEU A 28 8.92 14.09 -8.67
N ALA A 29 8.13 13.82 -7.62
CA ALA A 29 8.24 12.61 -6.83
C ALA A 29 7.90 11.37 -7.65
N THR A 30 6.84 11.39 -8.46
CA THR A 30 6.52 10.26 -9.36
C THR A 30 7.69 9.97 -10.31
N LEU A 31 8.20 11.01 -10.99
CA LEU A 31 9.30 10.85 -11.95
C LEU A 31 10.60 10.40 -11.26
N THR A 32 10.91 10.95 -10.09
CA THR A 32 12.12 10.58 -9.32
C THR A 32 12.04 9.12 -8.87
N ALA A 33 10.91 8.68 -8.31
CA ALA A 33 10.72 7.30 -7.88
C ALA A 33 10.81 6.32 -9.04
N LEU A 34 10.21 6.67 -10.18
CA LEU A 34 10.27 5.92 -11.42
C LEU A 34 11.72 5.78 -11.92
N MET A 35 12.45 6.89 -11.95
CA MET A 35 13.85 6.92 -12.39
C MET A 35 14.76 6.12 -11.46
N ILE A 36 14.63 6.26 -10.14
CA ILE A 36 15.39 5.47 -9.17
C ILE A 36 15.15 3.97 -9.39
N SER A 37 13.87 3.58 -9.54
CA SER A 37 13.52 2.18 -9.76
C SER A 37 14.09 1.61 -11.05
N PHE A 38 14.07 2.35 -12.16
CA PHE A 38 14.66 1.91 -13.42
C PHE A 38 16.19 1.85 -13.38
N MET A 39 16.84 2.75 -12.66
CA MET A 39 18.31 2.74 -12.53
C MET A 39 18.80 1.62 -11.62
N VAL A 40 18.12 1.40 -10.49
CA VAL A 40 18.54 0.43 -9.47
C VAL A 40 17.99 -0.97 -9.78
N GLY A 41 16.81 -1.09 -10.37
CA GLY A 41 16.09 -2.34 -10.61
C GLY A 41 16.91 -3.42 -11.30
N PRO A 42 17.48 -3.18 -12.50
CA PRO A 42 18.23 -4.21 -13.21
C PRO A 42 19.46 -4.75 -12.43
N ALA A 43 20.16 -3.87 -11.72
CA ALA A 43 21.29 -4.27 -10.90
C ALA A 43 20.85 -5.10 -9.68
N MET A 44 19.75 -4.70 -9.05
CA MET A 44 19.18 -5.42 -7.91
C MET A 44 18.63 -6.79 -8.33
N ILE A 45 17.86 -6.88 -9.41
CA ILE A 45 17.32 -8.15 -9.92
C ILE A 45 18.46 -9.12 -10.24
N ARG A 46 19.51 -8.67 -10.92
CA ARG A 46 20.70 -9.51 -11.20
C ARG A 46 21.35 -10.03 -9.91
N LYS A 47 21.50 -9.18 -8.88
CA LYS A 47 22.05 -9.61 -7.58
C LYS A 47 21.16 -10.64 -6.91
N LEU A 48 19.84 -10.42 -6.86
CA LEU A 48 18.89 -11.37 -6.29
C LEU A 48 18.94 -12.73 -7.02
N ALA A 49 19.05 -12.73 -8.34
CA ALA A 49 19.17 -13.94 -9.15
C ALA A 49 20.48 -14.70 -8.86
N VAL A 50 21.64 -13.99 -8.76
CA VAL A 50 22.95 -14.58 -8.45
C VAL A 50 22.94 -15.26 -7.08
N TYR A 51 22.34 -14.65 -6.07
CA TYR A 51 22.19 -15.24 -4.74
C TYR A 51 21.18 -16.38 -4.69
N LYS A 52 20.59 -16.79 -5.83
CA LYS A 52 19.54 -17.81 -5.93
C LYS A 52 18.38 -17.54 -4.95
N ILE A 53 18.04 -16.26 -4.82
CA ILE A 53 16.95 -15.79 -3.98
C ILE A 53 15.63 -16.03 -4.75
N GLY A 54 15.40 -17.28 -5.17
CA GLY A 54 14.18 -17.71 -5.84
C GLY A 54 13.18 -18.30 -4.85
N GLN A 55 11.91 -18.02 -5.08
CA GLN A 55 10.83 -18.60 -4.29
C GLN A 55 10.73 -20.11 -4.55
N ALA A 56 10.67 -20.91 -3.49
CA ALA A 56 10.28 -22.31 -3.63
C ALA A 56 8.79 -22.37 -4.02
N VAL A 57 8.53 -22.92 -5.20
CA VAL A 57 7.14 -23.12 -5.66
C VAL A 57 6.49 -24.17 -4.78
N ARG A 58 5.28 -23.90 -4.28
CA ARG A 58 4.51 -24.86 -3.48
C ARG A 58 4.00 -25.98 -4.36
N ASP A 59 4.11 -27.24 -3.89
CA ASP A 59 3.66 -28.42 -4.65
C ASP A 59 2.13 -28.54 -4.76
N ASP A 60 1.40 -27.82 -3.89
CA ASP A 60 -0.07 -27.83 -3.81
C ASP A 60 -0.73 -26.67 -4.62
N GLY A 61 0.06 -25.87 -5.35
CA GLY A 61 -0.41 -24.79 -6.22
C GLY A 61 -0.78 -25.24 -7.65
N PRO A 62 -1.31 -24.31 -8.49
CA PRO A 62 -1.54 -24.57 -9.92
C PRO A 62 -0.24 -24.98 -10.61
N LYS A 63 -0.30 -26.00 -11.49
CA LYS A 63 0.87 -26.52 -12.21
C LYS A 63 1.57 -25.47 -13.10
N SER A 64 0.86 -24.41 -13.51
CA SER A 64 1.40 -23.28 -14.26
C SER A 64 2.50 -22.54 -13.48
N HIS A 65 2.47 -22.58 -12.15
CA HIS A 65 3.46 -21.91 -11.30
C HIS A 65 4.82 -22.61 -11.26
N LEU A 66 4.89 -23.88 -11.67
CA LEU A 66 6.17 -24.61 -11.76
C LEU A 66 7.12 -23.98 -12.80
N ALA A 67 6.59 -23.34 -13.84
CA ALA A 67 7.38 -22.61 -14.84
C ALA A 67 8.07 -21.35 -14.26
N LYS A 68 7.59 -20.85 -13.11
CA LYS A 68 8.14 -19.66 -12.42
C LYS A 68 9.24 -20.00 -11.42
N ALA A 69 9.60 -21.29 -11.32
CA ALA A 69 10.68 -21.71 -10.41
C ALA A 69 12.00 -21.02 -10.80
N GLY A 70 12.63 -20.34 -9.85
CA GLY A 70 13.87 -19.61 -10.07
C GLY A 70 13.73 -18.11 -10.29
N THR A 71 12.51 -17.58 -10.48
CA THR A 71 12.30 -16.12 -10.47
C THR A 71 12.65 -15.55 -9.10
N PRO A 72 13.53 -14.53 -9.02
CA PRO A 72 13.91 -13.94 -7.74
C PRO A 72 12.73 -13.27 -7.05
N THR A 73 12.72 -13.32 -5.73
CA THR A 73 11.76 -12.63 -4.86
C THR A 73 12.44 -11.49 -4.10
N MET A 74 11.71 -10.80 -3.21
CA MET A 74 12.15 -9.61 -2.45
C MET A 74 12.27 -8.34 -3.31
N GLY A 75 11.66 -8.30 -4.48
CA GLY A 75 11.61 -7.10 -5.33
C GLY A 75 10.94 -5.90 -4.67
N GLY A 76 10.11 -6.13 -3.65
CA GLY A 76 9.53 -5.07 -2.82
C GLY A 76 10.56 -4.14 -2.17
N ALA A 77 11.80 -4.60 -1.94
CA ALA A 77 12.86 -3.74 -1.45
C ALA A 77 13.18 -2.59 -2.43
N LEU A 78 13.09 -2.82 -3.75
CA LEU A 78 13.24 -1.77 -4.76
C LEU A 78 12.17 -0.69 -4.59
N ILE A 79 10.93 -1.11 -4.38
CA ILE A 79 9.80 -0.19 -4.17
C ILE A 79 10.05 0.67 -2.93
N LEU A 80 10.44 0.04 -1.80
CA LEU A 80 10.66 0.74 -0.54
C LEU A 80 11.83 1.74 -0.60
N VAL A 81 12.94 1.37 -1.24
CA VAL A 81 14.08 2.27 -1.46
C VAL A 81 13.65 3.47 -2.30
N SER A 82 12.91 3.23 -3.39
CA SER A 82 12.46 4.30 -4.27
C SER A 82 11.47 5.24 -3.59
N ILE A 83 10.47 4.70 -2.86
CA ILE A 83 9.51 5.51 -2.08
C ILE A 83 10.24 6.30 -0.99
N GLY A 84 11.10 5.61 -0.21
CA GLY A 84 11.79 6.21 0.92
C GLY A 84 12.69 7.37 0.49
N LEU A 85 13.59 7.15 -0.47
CA LEU A 85 14.49 8.19 -0.98
C LEU A 85 13.71 9.35 -1.61
N THR A 86 12.71 9.06 -2.44
CA THR A 86 11.91 10.09 -3.09
C THR A 86 11.13 10.94 -2.09
N THR A 87 10.53 10.31 -1.09
CA THR A 87 9.79 11.03 -0.04
C THR A 87 10.74 11.93 0.77
N LEU A 88 11.92 11.44 1.15
CA LEU A 88 12.94 12.24 1.84
C LEU A 88 13.43 13.42 1.01
N LEU A 89 13.50 13.29 -0.31
CA LEU A 89 13.90 14.37 -1.20
C LEU A 89 12.82 15.45 -1.34
N TRP A 90 11.55 15.07 -1.58
CA TRP A 90 10.52 16.00 -2.04
C TRP A 90 9.47 16.38 -0.99
N ALA A 91 9.23 15.56 0.06
CA ALA A 91 8.26 15.90 1.10
C ALA A 91 8.82 16.93 2.11
N ASP A 92 7.91 17.63 2.77
CA ASP A 92 8.26 18.45 3.93
C ASP A 92 8.53 17.56 5.14
N LEU A 93 9.80 17.42 5.49
CA LEU A 93 10.24 16.57 6.59
C LEU A 93 9.88 17.13 7.99
N ARG A 94 9.35 18.33 8.07
CA ARG A 94 8.78 18.88 9.31
C ARG A 94 7.39 18.34 9.60
N ASN A 95 6.76 17.70 8.59
CA ASN A 95 5.41 17.16 8.70
C ASN A 95 5.41 15.78 9.40
N ARG A 96 4.70 15.68 10.52
CA ARG A 96 4.58 14.44 11.30
C ARG A 96 3.95 13.28 10.51
N PHE A 97 2.96 13.55 9.65
CA PHE A 97 2.28 12.51 8.89
C PHE A 97 3.18 11.81 7.89
N VAL A 98 4.12 12.55 7.30
CA VAL A 98 5.16 11.98 6.42
C VAL A 98 5.99 10.95 7.16
N TRP A 99 6.41 11.26 8.38
CA TRP A 99 7.19 10.33 9.21
C TRP A 99 6.37 9.12 9.64
N VAL A 100 5.11 9.31 10.04
CA VAL A 100 4.24 8.18 10.42
C VAL A 100 4.11 7.20 9.26
N VAL A 101 3.78 7.68 8.05
CA VAL A 101 3.62 6.80 6.88
C VAL A 101 4.95 6.13 6.52
N LEU A 102 6.07 6.87 6.52
CA LEU A 102 7.39 6.29 6.25
C LEU A 102 7.78 5.20 7.25
N VAL A 103 7.66 5.50 8.56
CA VAL A 103 8.05 4.54 9.62
C VAL A 103 7.17 3.30 9.59
N VAL A 104 5.86 3.44 9.40
CA VAL A 104 4.95 2.28 9.26
C VAL A 104 5.31 1.48 8.03
N THR A 105 5.47 2.12 6.88
CA THR A 105 5.80 1.44 5.62
C THR A 105 7.11 0.66 5.72
N LEU A 106 8.16 1.31 6.20
CA LEU A 106 9.48 0.67 6.36
C LEU A 106 9.47 -0.39 7.46
N GLY A 107 8.74 -0.18 8.55
CA GLY A 107 8.59 -1.15 9.63
C GLY A 107 7.90 -2.45 9.18
N PHE A 108 6.80 -2.33 8.44
CA PHE A 108 6.13 -3.51 7.85
C PHE A 108 6.99 -4.15 6.77
N GLY A 109 7.71 -3.34 5.98
CA GLY A 109 8.70 -3.83 5.02
C GLY A 109 9.82 -4.62 5.68
N LEU A 110 10.31 -4.19 6.85
CA LEU A 110 11.31 -4.91 7.62
C LEU A 110 10.80 -6.27 8.11
N ILE A 111 9.53 -6.34 8.57
CA ILE A 111 8.92 -7.62 8.94
C ILE A 111 8.90 -8.57 7.73
N GLY A 112 8.46 -8.08 6.57
CA GLY A 112 8.45 -8.84 5.33
C GLY A 112 9.87 -9.26 4.89
N TRP A 113 10.84 -8.35 5.02
CA TRP A 113 12.24 -8.65 4.70
C TRP A 113 12.81 -9.78 5.57
N VAL A 114 12.54 -9.78 6.88
CA VAL A 114 12.98 -10.87 7.78
C VAL A 114 12.31 -12.18 7.41
N ASP A 115 11.02 -12.15 7.03
CA ASP A 115 10.28 -13.34 6.60
C ASP A 115 10.88 -13.94 5.31
N ASP A 116 11.02 -13.11 4.28
CA ASP A 116 11.57 -13.52 2.99
C ASP A 116 13.05 -13.95 3.10
N TYR A 117 13.86 -13.24 3.90
CA TYR A 117 15.25 -13.60 4.15
C TYR A 117 15.39 -15.01 4.77
N ARG A 118 14.52 -15.36 5.74
CA ARG A 118 14.50 -16.71 6.33
C ARG A 118 14.12 -17.75 5.29
N LYS A 119 13.07 -17.52 4.51
CA LYS A 119 12.59 -18.45 3.48
C LYS A 119 13.66 -18.74 2.43
N VAL A 120 14.37 -17.72 2.01
CA VAL A 120 15.25 -17.79 0.84
C VAL A 120 16.70 -18.04 1.20
N VAL A 121 17.29 -17.22 2.10
CA VAL A 121 18.72 -17.28 2.44
C VAL A 121 18.97 -18.41 3.43
N ARG A 122 18.12 -18.54 4.46
CA ARG A 122 18.24 -19.63 5.44
C ARG A 122 17.61 -20.93 4.98
N ARG A 123 16.92 -20.92 3.83
CA ARG A 123 16.19 -22.07 3.27
C ARG A 123 15.20 -22.70 4.27
N ASP A 124 14.62 -21.86 5.14
CA ASP A 124 13.54 -22.27 6.05
C ASP A 124 12.21 -21.97 5.39
N PRO A 125 11.51 -22.96 4.82
CA PRO A 125 10.27 -22.75 4.08
C PRO A 125 9.13 -22.19 4.95
N LYS A 126 9.26 -22.27 6.26
CA LYS A 126 8.26 -21.73 7.20
C LYS A 126 8.41 -20.23 7.43
N GLY A 127 9.60 -19.65 7.18
CA GLY A 127 9.87 -18.23 7.41
C GLY A 127 9.66 -17.80 8.87
N LEU A 128 9.02 -16.62 9.05
CA LEU A 128 8.54 -16.21 10.37
C LEU A 128 7.26 -16.95 10.74
N SER A 129 7.16 -17.34 12.01
CA SER A 129 5.89 -17.92 12.48
C SER A 129 4.75 -16.91 12.32
N PRO A 130 3.51 -17.33 11.98
CA PRO A 130 2.38 -16.42 11.83
C PRO A 130 2.14 -15.57 13.08
N ARG A 131 2.38 -16.15 14.28
CA ARG A 131 2.25 -15.44 15.57
C ARG A 131 3.28 -14.33 15.72
N THR A 132 4.55 -14.60 15.37
CA THR A 132 5.64 -13.59 15.44
C THR A 132 5.42 -12.47 14.44
N LYS A 133 5.00 -12.81 13.21
CA LYS A 133 4.67 -11.83 12.17
C LYS A 133 3.55 -10.91 12.62
N PHE A 134 2.44 -11.49 13.11
CA PHE A 134 1.30 -10.74 13.60
C PHE A 134 1.62 -9.90 14.84
N PHE A 135 2.46 -10.40 15.73
CA PHE A 135 2.91 -9.65 16.92
C PHE A 135 3.64 -8.35 16.53
N TRP A 136 4.63 -8.42 15.64
CA TRP A 136 5.37 -7.23 15.23
C TRP A 136 4.51 -6.26 14.40
N GLN A 137 3.62 -6.76 13.55
CA GLN A 137 2.62 -5.93 12.86
C GLN A 137 1.73 -5.21 13.89
N SER A 138 1.31 -5.90 14.95
CA SER A 138 0.50 -5.31 16.02
C SER A 138 1.26 -4.24 16.80
N VAL A 139 2.53 -4.48 17.13
CA VAL A 139 3.37 -3.48 17.82
C VAL A 139 3.47 -2.19 17.01
N ILE A 140 3.81 -2.29 15.72
CA ILE A 140 3.94 -1.12 14.86
C ILE A 140 2.57 -0.45 14.64
N GLY A 141 1.52 -1.24 14.37
CA GLY A 141 0.16 -0.73 14.16
C GLY A 141 -0.39 0.01 15.37
N PHE A 142 -0.23 -0.55 16.57
CA PHE A 142 -0.64 0.13 17.80
C PHE A 142 0.21 1.38 18.10
N ALA A 143 1.53 1.32 17.91
CA ALA A 143 2.39 2.47 18.09
C ALA A 143 1.98 3.63 17.18
N ALA A 144 1.70 3.36 15.90
CA ALA A 144 1.21 4.35 14.95
C ALA A 144 -0.17 4.90 15.36
N ALA A 145 -1.10 4.03 15.79
CA ALA A 145 -2.43 4.41 16.23
C ALA A 145 -2.39 5.32 17.48
N LEU A 146 -1.57 4.97 18.45
CA LEU A 146 -1.38 5.78 19.66
C LEU A 146 -0.73 7.11 19.32
N PHE A 147 0.32 7.11 18.50
CA PHE A 147 0.96 8.36 18.08
C PHE A 147 -0.03 9.29 17.38
N LEU A 148 -0.83 8.79 16.44
CA LEU A 148 -1.85 9.57 15.75
C LEU A 148 -2.92 10.07 16.73
N ALA A 149 -3.39 9.25 17.67
CA ALA A 149 -4.38 9.64 18.67
C ALA A 149 -3.89 10.78 19.57
N PHE A 150 -2.67 10.67 20.12
CA PHE A 150 -2.12 11.67 21.02
C PHE A 150 -1.55 12.92 20.32
N SER A 151 -1.23 12.81 19.03
CA SER A 151 -0.77 13.94 18.23
C SER A 151 -1.90 14.74 17.59
N THR A 152 -3.16 14.39 17.85
CA THR A 152 -4.36 15.05 17.32
C THR A 152 -4.47 16.48 17.87
N THR A 153 -4.70 17.43 16.95
CA THR A 153 -4.90 18.84 17.29
C THR A 153 -6.33 19.31 17.06
N LEU A 154 -7.10 18.57 16.26
CA LEU A 154 -8.48 18.91 15.88
C LEU A 154 -9.40 17.69 16.05
N PRO A 155 -10.64 17.86 16.56
CA PRO A 155 -11.60 16.75 16.69
C PRO A 155 -11.85 16.00 15.38
N ALA A 156 -11.80 16.71 14.25
CA ALA A 156 -11.97 16.12 12.91
C ALA A 156 -10.97 14.97 12.60
N GLN A 157 -9.82 14.93 13.26
CA GLN A 157 -8.78 13.93 13.06
C GLN A 157 -9.08 12.58 13.73
N THR A 158 -10.10 12.50 14.60
CA THR A 158 -10.51 11.26 15.29
C THR A 158 -11.96 10.86 15.01
N THR A 159 -12.62 11.54 14.07
CA THR A 159 -13.99 11.21 13.69
C THR A 159 -14.03 10.15 12.61
N PHE A 160 -14.97 9.24 12.71
CA PHE A 160 -15.28 8.26 11.66
C PHE A 160 -16.30 8.82 10.70
N ILE A 161 -16.07 8.69 9.41
CA ILE A 161 -16.87 9.31 8.36
C ILE A 161 -17.47 8.22 7.48
N VAL A 162 -18.78 8.27 7.30
CA VAL A 162 -19.46 7.38 6.37
C VAL A 162 -19.60 8.08 5.02
N PRO A 163 -18.98 7.55 3.94
CA PRO A 163 -19.14 8.13 2.62
C PRO A 163 -20.59 8.10 2.17
N PHE A 164 -20.97 8.99 1.25
CA PHE A 164 -22.33 9.19 0.74
C PHE A 164 -23.33 9.80 1.73
N PHE A 165 -23.07 9.81 3.03
CA PHE A 165 -23.98 10.35 4.05
C PHE A 165 -23.37 11.54 4.78
N LYS A 166 -23.74 12.76 4.35
CA LYS A 166 -23.16 14.04 4.83
C LYS A 166 -23.15 14.23 6.35
N HIS A 167 -24.17 13.72 7.01
CA HIS A 167 -24.41 13.97 8.44
C HIS A 167 -24.01 12.79 9.33
N VAL A 168 -23.49 11.70 8.74
CA VAL A 168 -23.11 10.50 9.49
C VAL A 168 -21.63 10.58 9.83
N VAL A 169 -21.37 11.25 10.93
CA VAL A 169 -20.02 11.44 11.49
C VAL A 169 -20.04 10.99 12.95
N TYR A 170 -19.21 10.01 13.28
CA TYR A 170 -19.14 9.47 14.64
C TYR A 170 -17.81 9.82 15.29
N PRO A 171 -17.84 10.51 16.46
CA PRO A 171 -16.65 10.66 17.27
C PRO A 171 -16.27 9.31 17.88
N LEU A 172 -15.15 8.73 17.46
CA LEU A 172 -14.75 7.39 17.92
C LEU A 172 -14.19 7.39 19.36
N GLY A 173 -13.83 8.56 19.88
CA GLY A 173 -13.02 8.64 21.09
C GLY A 173 -11.62 7.99 20.87
N ILE A 174 -10.78 8.04 21.90
CA ILE A 174 -9.40 7.54 21.81
C ILE A 174 -9.39 6.02 21.56
N PHE A 175 -10.17 5.25 22.31
CA PHE A 175 -10.17 3.80 22.21
C PHE A 175 -10.71 3.31 20.85
N GLY A 176 -11.82 3.87 20.38
CA GLY A 176 -12.39 3.53 19.10
C GLY A 176 -11.47 3.92 17.93
N PHE A 177 -10.85 5.10 18.02
CA PHE A 177 -9.87 5.55 17.04
C PHE A 177 -8.64 4.64 16.97
N VAL A 178 -8.04 4.30 18.11
CA VAL A 178 -6.87 3.41 18.18
C VAL A 178 -7.22 2.01 17.64
N GLY A 179 -8.36 1.46 18.05
CA GLY A 179 -8.83 0.15 17.57
C GLY A 179 -9.07 0.14 16.06
N MET A 180 -9.77 1.16 15.52
CA MET A 180 -10.02 1.30 14.08
C MET A 180 -8.71 1.47 13.31
N THR A 181 -7.82 2.35 13.74
CA THR A 181 -6.53 2.60 13.11
C THR A 181 -5.69 1.32 13.02
N TYR A 182 -5.58 0.61 14.15
CA TYR A 182 -4.89 -0.68 14.20
C TYR A 182 -5.47 -1.67 13.20
N PHE A 183 -6.79 -1.84 13.21
CA PHE A 183 -7.48 -2.79 12.33
C PHE A 183 -7.27 -2.44 10.85
N VAL A 184 -7.36 -1.16 10.49
CA VAL A 184 -7.17 -0.71 9.10
C VAL A 184 -5.73 -0.92 8.66
N ILE A 185 -4.72 -0.56 9.46
CA ILE A 185 -3.30 -0.71 9.08
C ILE A 185 -2.93 -2.18 8.93
N VAL A 186 -3.20 -2.99 9.95
CA VAL A 186 -2.83 -4.41 9.95
C VAL A 186 -3.68 -5.21 8.96
N GLY A 187 -4.98 -4.88 8.87
CA GLY A 187 -5.90 -5.52 7.94
C GLY A 187 -5.51 -5.28 6.49
N SER A 188 -5.28 -4.03 6.09
CA SER A 188 -4.87 -3.71 4.72
C SER A 188 -3.50 -4.28 4.36
N SER A 189 -2.54 -4.29 5.31
CA SER A 189 -1.24 -4.93 5.11
C SER A 189 -1.37 -6.41 4.74
N ASN A 190 -2.14 -7.17 5.51
CA ASN A 190 -2.34 -8.59 5.24
C ASN A 190 -3.22 -8.83 4.00
N ALA A 191 -4.17 -7.94 3.69
CA ALA A 191 -5.03 -8.05 2.52
C ALA A 191 -4.23 -7.90 1.21
N VAL A 192 -3.33 -6.91 1.13
CA VAL A 192 -2.43 -6.77 -0.03
C VAL A 192 -1.50 -7.98 -0.14
N ASN A 193 -0.97 -8.46 0.99
CA ASN A 193 -0.09 -9.64 0.99
C ASN A 193 -0.80 -10.91 0.51
N LEU A 194 -2.06 -11.13 0.88
CA LEU A 194 -2.85 -12.26 0.37
C LEU A 194 -3.17 -12.14 -1.12
N THR A 195 -3.22 -10.94 -1.66
CA THR A 195 -3.52 -10.68 -3.07
C THR A 195 -2.28 -10.85 -3.96
N ASP A 196 -1.06 -10.79 -3.40
CA ASP A 196 0.20 -10.89 -4.13
C ASP A 196 0.53 -12.35 -4.51
N GLY A 197 -0.36 -12.97 -5.29
CA GLY A 197 -0.24 -14.37 -5.72
C GLY A 197 0.02 -14.56 -7.23
N LEU A 198 -0.17 -13.54 -8.06
CA LEU A 198 0.03 -13.56 -9.51
C LEU A 198 0.85 -12.35 -9.96
N ASP A 199 1.56 -12.51 -11.10
CA ASP A 199 2.43 -11.47 -11.67
C ASP A 199 1.65 -10.18 -11.95
N GLY A 200 2.05 -9.09 -11.29
CA GLY A 200 1.42 -7.77 -11.43
C GLY A 200 0.07 -7.60 -10.73
N LEU A 201 -0.49 -8.65 -10.11
CA LEU A 201 -1.84 -8.61 -9.55
C LEU A 201 -2.00 -7.58 -8.43
N ALA A 202 -1.10 -7.56 -7.45
CA ALA A 202 -1.22 -6.70 -6.27
C ALA A 202 -0.71 -5.27 -6.51
N ILE A 203 0.35 -5.11 -7.32
CA ILE A 203 1.01 -3.81 -7.46
C ILE A 203 0.15 -2.77 -8.18
N MET A 204 -0.51 -3.11 -9.27
CA MET A 204 -1.32 -2.14 -10.02
C MET A 204 -2.56 -1.66 -9.24
N PRO A 205 -3.36 -2.53 -8.59
CA PRO A 205 -4.38 -2.10 -7.63
C PRO A 205 -3.83 -1.18 -6.52
N THR A 206 -2.65 -1.48 -5.99
CA THR A 206 -2.00 -0.63 -4.97
C THR A 206 -1.67 0.76 -5.52
N VAL A 207 -1.15 0.85 -6.75
CA VAL A 207 -0.89 2.13 -7.43
C VAL A 207 -2.18 2.92 -7.63
N MET A 208 -3.25 2.27 -8.11
CA MET A 208 -4.54 2.93 -8.34
C MET A 208 -5.14 3.47 -7.05
N VAL A 209 -5.21 2.65 -6.00
CA VAL A 209 -5.76 3.03 -4.69
C VAL A 209 -4.88 4.09 -4.02
N GLY A 210 -3.56 3.93 -4.06
CA GLY A 210 -2.61 4.90 -3.50
C GLY A 210 -2.69 6.26 -4.19
N SER A 211 -2.84 6.29 -5.52
CA SER A 211 -3.05 7.53 -6.29
C SER A 211 -4.35 8.22 -5.90
N ALA A 212 -5.45 7.47 -5.75
CA ALA A 212 -6.72 8.02 -5.31
C ALA A 212 -6.65 8.56 -3.87
N LEU A 213 -6.00 7.84 -2.95
CA LEU A 213 -5.75 8.34 -1.59
C LEU A 213 -4.90 9.63 -1.60
N GLY A 214 -3.98 9.77 -2.56
CA GLY A 214 -3.23 11.01 -2.79
C GLY A 214 -4.15 12.20 -3.13
N VAL A 215 -5.20 11.99 -3.92
CA VAL A 215 -6.22 13.01 -4.20
C VAL A 215 -6.99 13.37 -2.91
N PHE A 216 -7.41 12.38 -2.13
CA PHE A 216 -8.06 12.62 -0.83
C PHE A 216 -7.14 13.37 0.15
N ALA A 217 -5.85 13.03 0.17
CA ALA A 217 -4.86 13.72 1.00
C ALA A 217 -4.72 15.20 0.60
N TYR A 218 -4.65 15.47 -0.69
CA TYR A 218 -4.60 16.83 -1.21
C TYR A 218 -5.84 17.64 -0.82
N VAL A 219 -7.03 17.07 -0.99
CA VAL A 219 -8.30 17.71 -0.65
C VAL A 219 -8.42 17.96 0.85
N ALA A 220 -8.16 16.94 1.68
CA ALA A 220 -8.26 17.04 3.14
C ALA A 220 -7.23 18.02 3.72
N GLY A 221 -6.07 18.15 3.09
CA GLY A 221 -5.02 19.08 3.50
C GLY A 221 -5.20 20.53 3.03
N HIS A 222 -6.18 20.80 2.16
CA HIS A 222 -6.39 22.13 1.57
C HIS A 222 -7.66 22.78 2.14
N ALA A 223 -7.52 23.91 2.85
CA ALA A 223 -8.62 24.56 3.58
C ALA A 223 -9.82 24.93 2.69
N VAL A 224 -9.57 25.40 1.46
CA VAL A 224 -10.64 25.79 0.51
C VAL A 224 -11.33 24.58 -0.08
N PHE A 225 -10.58 23.58 -0.54
CA PHE A 225 -11.17 22.38 -1.16
C PHE A 225 -11.87 21.51 -0.14
N SER A 226 -11.35 21.36 1.07
CA SER A 226 -12.02 20.60 2.13
C SER A 226 -13.37 21.24 2.47
N LYS A 227 -13.41 22.58 2.62
CA LYS A 227 -14.66 23.30 2.88
C LYS A 227 -15.65 23.19 1.71
N TYR A 228 -15.20 23.38 0.47
CA TYR A 228 -16.04 23.30 -0.72
C TYR A 228 -16.68 21.90 -0.92
N LEU A 229 -15.90 20.85 -0.66
CA LEU A 229 -16.33 19.47 -0.82
C LEU A 229 -17.00 18.88 0.43
N GLY A 230 -17.03 19.62 1.56
CA GLY A 230 -17.59 19.15 2.83
C GLY A 230 -16.74 18.10 3.52
N PHE A 231 -15.42 18.10 3.29
CA PHE A 231 -14.46 17.20 3.92
C PHE A 231 -13.92 17.78 5.24
N PRO A 232 -13.48 16.95 6.19
CA PRO A 232 -12.75 17.43 7.33
C PRO A 232 -11.41 18.03 6.88
N TYR A 233 -11.13 19.25 7.34
CA TYR A 233 -9.83 19.85 7.13
C TYR A 233 -8.80 19.24 8.06
N ILE A 234 -7.74 18.66 7.52
CA ILE A 234 -6.66 18.02 8.27
C ILE A 234 -5.34 18.70 7.88
N PRO A 235 -4.91 19.71 8.64
CA PRO A 235 -3.70 20.45 8.36
C PRO A 235 -2.50 19.52 8.24
N GLY A 236 -1.75 19.67 7.14
CA GLY A 236 -0.58 18.85 6.85
C GLY A 236 -0.85 17.54 6.11
N ALA A 237 -2.10 17.06 6.02
CA ALA A 237 -2.40 15.83 5.28
C ALA A 237 -2.03 15.95 3.78
N GLY A 238 -2.07 17.14 3.21
CA GLY A 238 -1.71 17.39 1.81
C GLY A 238 -0.30 16.92 1.43
N GLU A 239 0.65 16.89 2.37
CA GLU A 239 2.00 16.41 2.10
C GLU A 239 2.04 14.91 1.76
N LEU A 240 1.05 14.13 2.19
CA LEU A 240 0.95 12.72 1.84
C LEU A 240 0.71 12.52 0.34
N THR A 241 0.25 13.52 -0.40
CA THR A 241 0.16 13.49 -1.87
C THR A 241 1.54 13.22 -2.50
N VAL A 242 2.61 13.77 -1.93
CA VAL A 242 3.98 13.53 -2.40
C VAL A 242 4.40 12.09 -2.16
N PHE A 243 4.06 11.52 -1.00
CA PHE A 243 4.29 10.09 -0.71
C PHE A 243 3.49 9.19 -1.65
N CYS A 244 2.20 9.47 -1.85
CA CYS A 244 1.35 8.70 -2.78
C CYS A 244 1.87 8.76 -4.23
N ALA A 245 2.38 9.91 -4.64
CA ALA A 245 3.02 10.10 -5.94
C ALA A 245 4.32 9.30 -6.08
N ALA A 246 5.15 9.26 -5.02
CA ALA A 246 6.34 8.40 -4.97
C ALA A 246 5.96 6.91 -5.03
N LEU A 247 4.90 6.50 -4.31
CA LEU A 247 4.36 5.14 -4.36
C LEU A 247 3.89 4.79 -5.78
N ALA A 248 3.18 5.69 -6.44
CA ALA A 248 2.71 5.49 -7.82
C ALA A 248 3.89 5.31 -8.79
N GLY A 249 4.90 6.18 -8.71
CA GLY A 249 6.10 6.09 -9.56
C GLY A 249 6.89 4.80 -9.32
N ALA A 250 7.18 4.48 -8.05
CA ALA A 250 7.89 3.25 -7.69
C ALA A 250 7.11 1.99 -8.07
N GLY A 251 5.78 1.99 -7.86
CA GLY A 251 4.91 0.88 -8.19
C GLY A 251 4.80 0.63 -9.69
N LEU A 252 4.66 1.69 -10.50
CA LEU A 252 4.64 1.57 -11.97
C LEU A 252 5.98 1.07 -12.51
N ALA A 253 7.10 1.57 -11.99
CA ALA A 253 8.41 1.08 -12.40
C ALA A 253 8.64 -0.37 -11.96
N PHE A 254 8.16 -0.76 -10.77
CA PHE A 254 8.22 -2.16 -10.33
C PHE A 254 7.35 -3.05 -11.22
N LEU A 255 6.16 -2.60 -11.62
CA LEU A 255 5.27 -3.33 -12.52
C LEU A 255 5.96 -3.64 -13.86
N TRP A 256 6.85 -2.78 -14.35
CA TRP A 256 7.64 -3.05 -15.56
C TRP A 256 8.41 -4.37 -15.46
N PHE A 257 8.96 -4.69 -14.29
CA PHE A 257 9.70 -5.94 -14.05
C PHE A 257 8.81 -7.08 -13.53
N ASN A 258 7.65 -6.76 -12.97
CA ASN A 258 6.73 -7.73 -12.35
C ASN A 258 5.55 -8.10 -13.24
N ALA A 259 5.38 -7.46 -14.42
CA ALA A 259 4.37 -7.85 -15.40
C ALA A 259 4.66 -9.25 -15.96
N TYR A 260 3.59 -9.99 -16.27
CA TYR A 260 3.73 -11.37 -16.79
C TYR A 260 4.48 -11.44 -18.13
N PRO A 261 5.50 -12.31 -18.28
CA PRO A 261 6.12 -13.14 -17.25
C PRO A 261 7.08 -12.35 -16.35
N ALA A 262 6.91 -12.42 -15.04
CA ALA A 262 7.64 -11.60 -14.10
C ALA A 262 9.15 -11.92 -14.04
N GLU A 263 9.99 -10.89 -14.09
CA GLU A 263 11.43 -10.98 -13.87
C GLU A 263 11.78 -11.00 -12.36
N VAL A 264 10.88 -10.50 -11.51
CA VAL A 264 11.04 -10.45 -10.06
C VAL A 264 9.69 -10.44 -9.36
N PHE A 265 9.55 -11.17 -8.24
CA PHE A 265 8.38 -11.13 -7.37
C PHE A 265 8.54 -10.08 -6.28
N MET A 266 7.41 -9.48 -5.88
CA MET A 266 7.37 -8.44 -4.86
C MET A 266 7.79 -8.99 -3.48
N GLY A 267 7.24 -10.12 -3.09
CA GLY A 267 7.46 -10.77 -1.81
C GLY A 267 6.78 -10.04 -0.64
N ASP A 268 6.91 -10.65 0.54
CA ASP A 268 6.34 -10.11 1.77
C ASP A 268 6.89 -8.71 2.12
N VAL A 269 8.12 -8.40 1.68
CA VAL A 269 8.76 -7.07 1.83
C VAL A 269 7.89 -5.97 1.27
N GLY A 270 7.45 -6.12 0.02
CA GLY A 270 6.66 -5.09 -0.66
C GLY A 270 5.19 -5.15 -0.26
N ALA A 271 4.61 -6.35 -0.28
CA ALA A 271 3.18 -6.52 -0.09
C ALA A 271 2.69 -6.04 1.28
N LEU A 272 3.39 -6.40 2.36
CA LEU A 272 3.05 -5.95 3.71
C LEU A 272 3.23 -4.43 3.87
N ALA A 273 4.32 -3.90 3.35
CA ALA A 273 4.63 -2.47 3.44
C ALA A 273 3.62 -1.60 2.71
N LEU A 274 3.29 -1.97 1.47
CA LEU A 274 2.36 -1.20 0.64
C LEU A 274 0.95 -1.23 1.22
N GLY A 275 0.47 -2.39 1.68
CA GLY A 275 -0.82 -2.47 2.34
C GLY A 275 -0.89 -1.65 3.63
N ALA A 276 0.16 -1.66 4.46
CA ALA A 276 0.25 -0.83 5.65
C ALA A 276 0.30 0.67 5.32
N ALA A 277 1.00 1.06 4.25
CA ALA A 277 1.03 2.43 3.74
C ALA A 277 -0.37 2.91 3.37
N LEU A 278 -1.13 2.13 2.55
CA LEU A 278 -2.50 2.47 2.17
C LEU A 278 -3.40 2.64 3.40
N GLY A 279 -3.34 1.70 4.36
CA GLY A 279 -4.11 1.78 5.59
C GLY A 279 -3.78 3.01 6.42
N THR A 280 -2.49 3.33 6.57
CA THR A 280 -2.02 4.50 7.33
C THR A 280 -2.49 5.81 6.69
N ILE A 281 -2.36 5.95 5.37
CA ILE A 281 -2.82 7.13 4.64
C ILE A 281 -4.34 7.28 4.81
N ALA A 282 -5.11 6.21 4.60
CA ALA A 282 -6.57 6.25 4.71
C ALA A 282 -7.04 6.70 6.10
N VAL A 283 -6.39 6.23 7.16
CA VAL A 283 -6.68 6.66 8.53
C VAL A 283 -6.35 8.14 8.74
N ILE A 284 -5.20 8.62 8.26
CA ILE A 284 -4.81 10.02 8.41
C ILE A 284 -5.81 10.94 7.69
N VAL A 285 -6.26 10.57 6.50
CA VAL A 285 -7.21 11.36 5.69
C VAL A 285 -8.68 11.05 6.00
N ARG A 286 -8.97 10.20 6.99
CA ARG A 286 -10.30 9.79 7.44
C ARG A 286 -11.15 9.13 6.33
N GLN A 287 -10.53 8.29 5.53
CA GLN A 287 -11.16 7.62 4.39
C GLN A 287 -11.09 6.09 4.52
N GLU A 288 -11.34 5.56 5.71
CA GLU A 288 -11.23 4.13 6.02
C GLU A 288 -12.25 3.30 5.22
N ILE A 289 -13.52 3.75 5.16
CA ILE A 289 -14.55 3.07 4.35
C ILE A 289 -14.26 3.24 2.86
N VAL A 290 -13.76 4.40 2.46
CA VAL A 290 -13.40 4.62 1.04
C VAL A 290 -12.25 3.71 0.64
N LEU A 291 -11.25 3.50 1.51
CA LEU A 291 -10.21 2.49 1.29
C LEU A 291 -10.82 1.09 1.15
N PHE A 292 -11.79 0.72 2.00
CA PHE A 292 -12.47 -0.57 1.91
C PHE A 292 -13.18 -0.74 0.56
N ILE A 293 -13.81 0.32 0.02
CA ILE A 293 -14.47 0.32 -1.28
C ILE A 293 -13.43 0.23 -2.41
N MET A 294 -12.46 1.17 -2.45
CA MET A 294 -11.44 1.22 -3.50
C MET A 294 -10.55 -0.03 -3.52
N GLY A 295 -10.22 -0.53 -2.34
CA GLY A 295 -9.47 -1.77 -2.13
C GLY A 295 -10.31 -3.04 -2.16
N GLY A 296 -11.53 -3.00 -2.72
CA GLY A 296 -12.47 -4.12 -2.68
C GLY A 296 -11.91 -5.43 -3.23
N VAL A 297 -10.98 -5.38 -4.19
CA VAL A 297 -10.27 -6.58 -4.65
C VAL A 297 -9.46 -7.20 -3.50
N PHE A 298 -8.69 -6.42 -2.74
CA PHE A 298 -7.95 -6.91 -1.57
C PHE A 298 -8.89 -7.48 -0.49
N VAL A 299 -10.03 -6.80 -0.30
CA VAL A 299 -11.07 -7.22 0.65
C VAL A 299 -11.64 -8.58 0.26
N VAL A 300 -12.07 -8.74 -1.00
CA VAL A 300 -12.70 -9.97 -1.49
C VAL A 300 -11.71 -11.13 -1.49
N GLU A 301 -10.45 -10.90 -1.86
CA GLU A 301 -9.39 -11.90 -1.75
C GLU A 301 -9.22 -12.38 -0.31
N THR A 302 -9.13 -11.46 0.64
CA THR A 302 -9.01 -11.78 2.07
C THR A 302 -10.24 -12.51 2.60
N LEU A 303 -11.45 -12.02 2.28
CA LEU A 303 -12.70 -12.66 2.69
C LEU A 303 -12.82 -14.08 2.14
N SER A 304 -12.36 -14.32 0.92
CA SER A 304 -12.37 -15.66 0.33
C SER A 304 -11.55 -16.66 1.15
N VAL A 305 -10.39 -16.23 1.67
CA VAL A 305 -9.56 -17.06 2.55
C VAL A 305 -10.25 -17.29 3.89
N VAL A 306 -10.77 -16.23 4.51
CA VAL A 306 -11.48 -16.35 5.81
C VAL A 306 -12.67 -17.28 5.69
N LEU A 307 -13.52 -17.12 4.67
CA LEU A 307 -14.67 -17.97 4.43
C LEU A 307 -14.29 -19.41 4.12
N GLN A 308 -13.25 -19.62 3.32
CA GLN A 308 -12.75 -20.98 3.02
C GLN A 308 -12.27 -21.70 4.27
N VAL A 309 -11.46 -21.02 5.10
CA VAL A 309 -10.93 -21.60 6.34
C VAL A 309 -12.05 -21.86 7.35
N ALA A 310 -12.98 -20.91 7.51
CA ALA A 310 -14.12 -21.08 8.40
C ALA A 310 -15.01 -22.27 7.98
N SER A 311 -15.38 -22.33 6.69
CA SER A 311 -16.18 -23.44 6.16
C SER A 311 -15.49 -24.78 6.35
N PHE A 312 -14.21 -24.87 6.01
CA PHE A 312 -13.46 -26.12 6.14
C PHE A 312 -13.34 -26.59 7.59
N ARG A 313 -13.14 -25.66 8.54
CA ARG A 313 -13.08 -25.98 9.97
C ARG A 313 -14.43 -26.41 10.55
N LEU A 314 -15.53 -25.76 10.10
CA LEU A 314 -16.86 -26.00 10.64
C LEU A 314 -17.59 -27.18 9.98
N THR A 315 -17.40 -27.37 8.67
CA THR A 315 -18.19 -28.33 7.88
C THR A 315 -17.36 -29.40 7.17
N GLY A 316 -16.01 -29.28 7.16
CA GLY A 316 -15.13 -30.15 6.39
C GLY A 316 -15.19 -29.92 4.86
N LYS A 317 -15.99 -28.95 4.39
CA LYS A 317 -16.20 -28.71 2.97
C LYS A 317 -15.54 -27.41 2.51
N ARG A 318 -15.01 -27.41 1.28
CA ARG A 318 -14.46 -26.22 0.61
C ARG A 318 -15.57 -25.48 -0.13
N ILE A 319 -15.64 -24.15 0.03
CA ILE A 319 -16.55 -23.28 -0.75
C ILE A 319 -15.95 -23.01 -2.13
N PHE A 320 -14.67 -22.63 -2.16
CA PHE A 320 -13.93 -22.36 -3.38
C PHE A 320 -13.03 -23.53 -3.76
N ARG A 321 -12.71 -23.69 -5.06
CA ARG A 321 -11.72 -24.70 -5.51
C ARG A 321 -10.39 -24.51 -4.80
N MET A 322 -9.97 -23.25 -4.68
CA MET A 322 -8.80 -22.77 -3.92
C MET A 322 -9.06 -21.35 -3.46
N ALA A 323 -8.49 -20.92 -2.35
CA ALA A 323 -8.45 -19.54 -1.90
C ALA A 323 -6.97 -19.12 -1.76
N PRO A 324 -6.65 -17.83 -2.06
CA PRO A 324 -7.52 -16.71 -2.44
C PRO A 324 -8.22 -16.88 -3.80
N LEU A 325 -9.16 -15.96 -4.14
CA LEU A 325 -10.06 -16.08 -5.30
C LEU A 325 -9.35 -16.13 -6.66
N HIS A 326 -8.22 -15.46 -6.83
CA HIS A 326 -7.46 -15.52 -8.08
C HIS A 326 -7.12 -16.97 -8.45
N HIS A 327 -6.70 -17.80 -7.50
CA HIS A 327 -6.44 -19.22 -7.74
C HIS A 327 -7.70 -20.02 -8.09
N HIS A 328 -8.86 -19.63 -7.53
CA HIS A 328 -10.13 -20.24 -7.90
C HIS A 328 -10.44 -20.06 -9.39
N TYR A 329 -10.18 -18.86 -9.93
CA TYR A 329 -10.40 -18.58 -11.36
C TYR A 329 -9.37 -19.27 -12.25
N GLU A 330 -8.09 -19.38 -11.84
CA GLU A 330 -7.09 -20.17 -12.54
C GLU A 330 -7.53 -21.64 -12.65
N LEU A 331 -8.00 -22.23 -11.53
CA LEU A 331 -8.52 -23.61 -11.51
C LEU A 331 -9.85 -23.78 -12.26
N LYS A 332 -10.54 -22.69 -12.63
CA LYS A 332 -11.66 -22.69 -13.57
C LYS A 332 -11.21 -22.62 -15.02
N GLY A 333 -9.92 -22.47 -15.29
CA GLY A 333 -9.35 -22.43 -16.64
C GLY A 333 -9.11 -21.02 -17.21
N TRP A 334 -9.21 -19.97 -16.39
CA TRP A 334 -8.80 -18.63 -16.84
C TRP A 334 -7.28 -18.53 -16.91
N LYS A 335 -6.76 -17.87 -17.94
CA LYS A 335 -5.34 -17.57 -18.03
C LYS A 335 -4.96 -16.54 -16.95
N GLU A 336 -3.78 -16.65 -16.40
CA GLU A 336 -3.26 -15.73 -15.39
C GLU A 336 -3.43 -14.25 -15.79
N THR A 337 -3.01 -13.90 -17.00
CA THR A 337 -3.14 -12.54 -17.54
C THR A 337 -4.60 -12.06 -17.61
N GLN A 338 -5.55 -12.96 -17.85
CA GLN A 338 -6.97 -12.61 -17.85
C GLN A 338 -7.47 -12.30 -16.43
N VAL A 339 -7.04 -13.06 -15.41
CA VAL A 339 -7.38 -12.81 -14.02
C VAL A 339 -6.83 -11.45 -13.61
N VAL A 340 -5.56 -11.21 -13.87
CA VAL A 340 -4.84 -9.96 -13.48
C VAL A 340 -5.51 -8.74 -14.11
N VAL A 341 -5.70 -8.72 -15.43
CA VAL A 341 -6.30 -7.56 -16.13
C VAL A 341 -7.75 -7.31 -15.68
N ARG A 342 -8.54 -8.36 -15.48
CA ARG A 342 -9.93 -8.20 -14.99
C ARG A 342 -9.97 -7.62 -13.57
N PHE A 343 -9.05 -8.03 -12.69
CA PHE A 343 -8.96 -7.49 -11.34
C PHE A 343 -8.49 -6.03 -11.35
N TRP A 344 -7.61 -5.64 -12.27
CA TRP A 344 -7.26 -4.23 -12.48
C TRP A 344 -8.47 -3.40 -12.92
N ILE A 345 -9.28 -3.92 -13.87
CA ILE A 345 -10.50 -3.24 -14.32
C ILE A 345 -11.49 -3.09 -13.16
N ILE A 346 -11.70 -4.14 -12.36
CA ILE A 346 -12.56 -4.07 -11.18
C ILE A 346 -12.03 -3.03 -10.18
N THR A 347 -10.72 -3.03 -9.91
CA THR A 347 -10.12 -2.03 -9.02
C THR A 347 -10.32 -0.62 -9.56
N MET A 348 -10.13 -0.38 -10.86
CA MET A 348 -10.37 0.93 -11.47
C MET A 348 -11.82 1.39 -11.27
N MET A 349 -12.79 0.49 -11.49
CA MET A 349 -14.21 0.79 -11.24
C MET A 349 -14.45 1.17 -9.79
N LEU A 350 -13.90 0.41 -8.84
CA LEU A 350 -14.05 0.67 -7.40
C LEU A 350 -13.34 1.97 -6.98
N VAL A 351 -12.21 2.28 -7.57
CA VAL A 351 -11.50 3.56 -7.37
C VAL A 351 -12.36 4.73 -7.87
N LEU A 352 -13.00 4.62 -9.02
CA LEU A 352 -13.90 5.65 -9.53
C LEU A 352 -15.13 5.82 -8.60
N VAL A 353 -15.69 4.72 -8.07
CA VAL A 353 -16.75 4.78 -7.06
C VAL A 353 -16.25 5.48 -5.80
N GLY A 354 -15.03 5.15 -5.31
CA GLY A 354 -14.43 5.83 -4.18
C GLY A 354 -14.23 7.33 -4.43
N LEU A 355 -13.66 7.70 -5.58
CA LEU A 355 -13.47 9.11 -5.96
C LEU A 355 -14.79 9.88 -6.12
N SER A 356 -15.88 9.21 -6.53
CA SER A 356 -17.20 9.87 -6.61
C SER A 356 -17.68 10.40 -5.25
N THR A 357 -17.22 9.78 -4.14
CA THR A 357 -17.53 10.25 -2.78
C THR A 357 -16.97 11.64 -2.46
N LEU A 358 -16.02 12.14 -3.26
CA LEU A 358 -15.53 13.52 -3.13
C LEU A 358 -16.63 14.56 -3.28
N LYS A 359 -17.64 14.30 -4.10
CA LYS A 359 -18.72 15.25 -4.36
C LYS A 359 -20.10 14.75 -3.91
N LEU A 360 -20.31 13.43 -3.90
CA LEU A 360 -21.57 12.82 -3.49
C LEU A 360 -21.67 12.71 -1.95
N ARG A 361 -21.66 13.86 -1.30
CA ARG A 361 -21.82 13.99 0.16
C ARG A 361 -22.97 14.90 0.49
#